data_b78058af30bf18dda389a084081f0486
#
_entry.id   b78058af30bf18dda389a084081f0486
#
_cell.length_a   1.000
_cell.length_b   1.000
_cell.length_c   1.000
_cell.angle_alpha   90.00
_cell.angle_beta   90.00
_cell.angle_gamma   90.00
#
_symmetry.space_group_name_H-M   'P 1'
#
loop_
_entity.id
_entity.type
_entity.pdbx_description
1 polymer ?
#
loop_
_entity_poly.entity_id
_entity_poly.type
_entity_poly.pdbx_seq_one_letter_code
_entity_poly.pdbx_strand_id
1 'polypeptide(L)'
;MTVSKSTLAIALLALAATAAHAADYPAPVQADCTLRDFRFHTGETPPELRLHYTTVGAPTGQPVLVLHGTGGSGTGLLAPGFAGVLFGPGQALDAARYFLILPDSLGAGQSAKPSDGLGPHFPRYTYTDMVQAQYRLVTECLGVQHLRLVLGNSMGGMNAWLWGTTYPGFVDALVPMASQPSAMASRNWMMRRAMIEAIRQDPAYQGGAYLAQPPSLRLVNVLFGIGTSGGTLAWQAQASTSAQADALVDTMLAAAPPADANDYVWQWDASRDYDAAPGLERITAAVLAINSEDDERNPPQTGLMQRDMARVPHGQLMIIAGSAETRGHGTTGLAKFWAEQLRVFLTGLR
;
A
#
# COMPACT_ATOMS: atom_id res chain seq x y z
N MET A 1 31.16 46.73 51.92
CA MET A 1 29.93 45.97 51.84
C MET A 1 29.16 46.42 50.61
N THR A 2 29.36 45.73 49.54
CA THR A 2 28.68 46.02 48.26
C THR A 2 27.83 44.82 47.86
N VAL A 3 26.53 44.92 47.88
CA VAL A 3 25.56 43.89 47.54
C VAL A 3 25.36 43.88 46.05
N SER A 4 25.77 42.80 45.38
CA SER A 4 25.52 42.53 43.97
C SER A 4 24.07 42.09 43.77
N LYS A 5 23.32 42.78 42.92
CA LYS A 5 21.98 42.39 42.47
C LYS A 5 22.11 41.51 41.22
N SER A 6 21.87 40.21 41.38
CA SER A 6 21.75 39.26 40.27
C SER A 6 20.35 39.39 39.64
N THR A 7 20.30 39.84 38.41
CA THR A 7 19.08 39.91 37.58
C THR A 7 18.84 38.53 36.95
N LEU A 8 17.75 37.88 37.32
CA LEU A 8 17.29 36.62 36.72
C LEU A 8 16.56 36.91 35.42
N ALA A 9 17.16 36.56 34.30
CA ALA A 9 16.49 36.68 33.00
C ALA A 9 15.64 35.40 32.76
N ILE A 10 14.32 35.57 32.78
CA ILE A 10 13.36 34.52 32.40
C ILE A 10 13.27 34.50 30.89
N ALA A 11 13.82 33.45 30.27
CA ALA A 11 13.65 33.19 28.84
C ALA A 11 12.25 32.58 28.62
N LEU A 12 11.32 33.32 28.02
CA LEU A 12 10.07 32.79 27.49
C LEU A 12 10.40 31.97 26.25
N LEU A 13 10.29 30.62 26.36
CA LEU A 13 10.20 29.74 25.18
C LEU A 13 8.81 29.93 24.56
N ALA A 14 8.75 30.62 23.41
CA ALA A 14 7.57 30.62 22.57
C ALA A 14 7.44 29.24 21.91
N LEU A 15 6.51 28.39 22.38
CA LEU A 15 6.05 27.22 21.64
C LEU A 15 5.36 27.75 20.37
N ALA A 16 6.05 27.64 19.23
CA ALA A 16 5.40 27.75 17.93
C ALA A 16 4.51 26.49 17.76
N ALA A 17 3.23 26.65 18.04
CA ALA A 17 2.22 25.68 17.63
C ALA A 17 2.26 25.62 16.09
N THR A 18 2.83 24.55 15.52
CA THR A 18 2.66 24.24 14.11
C THR A 18 1.17 23.98 13.91
N ALA A 19 0.46 24.96 13.33
CA ALA A 19 -0.90 24.75 12.87
C ALA A 19 -0.86 23.56 11.89
N ALA A 20 -1.43 22.44 12.31
CA ALA A 20 -1.73 21.35 11.39
C ALA A 20 -2.64 21.99 10.32
N HIS A 21 -2.13 22.14 9.09
CA HIS A 21 -2.97 22.55 7.97
C HIS A 21 -4.08 21.50 7.88
N ALA A 22 -5.32 21.94 8.07
CA ALA A 22 -6.47 21.11 7.77
C ALA A 22 -6.34 20.68 6.29
N ALA A 23 -6.56 19.41 6.02
CA ALA A 23 -6.52 18.91 4.65
C ALA A 23 -7.58 19.67 3.83
N ASP A 24 -7.21 20.12 2.63
CA ASP A 24 -8.10 20.86 1.72
C ASP A 24 -9.18 19.96 1.06
N TYR A 25 -9.56 18.86 1.68
CA TYR A 25 -10.59 17.93 1.21
C TYR A 25 -11.55 17.56 2.35
N PRO A 26 -12.77 17.05 2.05
CA PRO A 26 -13.76 16.66 3.07
C PRO A 26 -13.18 15.68 4.09
N ALA A 27 -13.65 15.78 5.34
CA ALA A 27 -13.22 14.89 6.41
C ALA A 27 -13.46 13.42 6.03
N PRO A 28 -12.47 12.53 6.23
CA PRO A 28 -12.64 11.11 5.99
C PRO A 28 -13.70 10.48 6.91
N VAL A 29 -14.47 9.54 6.38
CA VAL A 29 -15.44 8.76 7.12
C VAL A 29 -15.00 7.30 7.14
N GLN A 30 -14.94 6.68 8.32
CA GLN A 30 -14.57 5.29 8.49
C GLN A 30 -15.81 4.44 8.84
N ALA A 31 -15.87 3.21 8.32
CA ALA A 31 -16.92 2.26 8.61
C ALA A 31 -16.45 0.82 8.37
N ASP A 32 -17.25 -0.12 8.84
CA ASP A 32 -17.04 -1.55 8.63
C ASP A 32 -18.11 -2.12 7.68
N CYS A 33 -17.68 -3.09 6.88
CA CYS A 33 -18.52 -3.94 6.07
C CYS A 33 -18.37 -5.38 6.57
N THR A 34 -19.47 -6.03 6.92
CA THR A 34 -19.48 -7.43 7.32
C THR A 34 -20.01 -8.29 6.19
N LEU A 35 -19.12 -9.04 5.56
CA LEU A 35 -19.47 -10.01 4.53
C LEU A 35 -19.90 -11.33 5.19
N ARG A 36 -21.04 -11.88 4.78
CA ARG A 36 -21.48 -13.22 5.15
C ARG A 36 -21.19 -14.19 4.01
N ASP A 37 -21.04 -15.46 4.35
CA ASP A 37 -20.80 -16.53 3.36
C ASP A 37 -19.59 -16.25 2.42
N PHE A 38 -18.56 -15.58 2.94
CA PHE A 38 -17.33 -15.38 2.20
C PHE A 38 -16.56 -16.69 2.15
N ARG A 39 -16.37 -17.21 0.96
CA ARG A 39 -15.64 -18.48 0.75
C ARG A 39 -14.22 -18.18 0.29
N PHE A 40 -13.25 -18.53 1.12
CA PHE A 40 -11.82 -18.50 0.76
C PHE A 40 -11.48 -19.55 -0.32
N HIS A 41 -10.41 -19.31 -1.07
CA HIS A 41 -9.92 -20.29 -2.07
C HIS A 41 -9.64 -21.67 -1.46
N THR A 42 -9.28 -21.75 -0.19
CA THR A 42 -9.07 -22.98 0.59
C THR A 42 -10.37 -23.72 0.90
N GLY A 43 -11.52 -23.09 0.69
CA GLY A 43 -12.85 -23.65 0.91
C GLY A 43 -13.48 -23.29 2.26
N GLU A 44 -12.73 -22.69 3.20
CA GLU A 44 -13.25 -22.23 4.48
C GLU A 44 -14.25 -21.08 4.27
N THR A 45 -15.31 -21.12 5.06
CA THR A 45 -16.36 -20.10 5.02
C THR A 45 -16.66 -19.66 6.46
N PRO A 46 -15.98 -18.62 6.98
CA PRO A 46 -16.30 -18.09 8.28
C PRO A 46 -17.72 -17.49 8.28
N PRO A 47 -18.43 -17.47 9.43
CA PRO A 47 -19.77 -16.89 9.53
C PRO A 47 -19.81 -15.42 9.09
N GLU A 48 -18.78 -14.68 9.41
CA GLU A 48 -18.65 -13.26 9.10
C GLU A 48 -17.18 -12.93 8.77
N LEU A 49 -16.98 -12.06 7.78
CA LEU A 49 -15.70 -11.47 7.44
C LEU A 49 -15.81 -9.95 7.49
N ARG A 50 -15.17 -9.32 8.47
CA ARG A 50 -15.15 -7.87 8.62
C ARG A 50 -14.11 -7.24 7.69
N LEU A 51 -14.55 -6.24 6.95
CA LEU A 51 -13.67 -5.36 6.15
C LEU A 51 -13.87 -3.92 6.62
N HIS A 52 -12.80 -3.28 7.04
CA HIS A 52 -12.78 -1.86 7.38
C HIS A 52 -12.48 -1.03 6.14
N TYR A 53 -13.07 0.16 6.05
CA TYR A 53 -12.79 1.09 4.96
C TYR A 53 -12.93 2.54 5.39
N THR A 54 -12.24 3.41 4.68
CA THR A 54 -12.34 4.85 4.79
C THR A 54 -12.89 5.41 3.48
N THR A 55 -13.77 6.41 3.55
CA THR A 55 -14.23 7.14 2.37
C THR A 55 -13.93 8.62 2.47
N VAL A 56 -13.71 9.27 1.32
CA VAL A 56 -13.56 10.72 1.20
C VAL A 56 -14.39 11.20 0.02
N GLY A 57 -15.13 12.29 0.20
CA GLY A 57 -16.08 12.80 -0.80
C GLY A 57 -17.49 12.23 -0.64
N ALA A 58 -18.44 12.77 -1.41
CA ALA A 58 -19.84 12.36 -1.35
C ALA A 58 -20.09 11.05 -2.09
N PRO A 59 -20.97 10.15 -1.61
CA PRO A 59 -21.31 8.90 -2.30
C PRO A 59 -21.92 9.08 -3.69
N THR A 60 -22.34 10.30 -4.03
CA THR A 60 -22.86 10.68 -5.35
C THR A 60 -21.74 11.01 -6.35
N GLY A 61 -20.48 11.13 -5.88
CA GLY A 61 -19.31 11.32 -6.75
C GLY A 61 -18.98 10.06 -7.56
N GLN A 62 -18.10 10.21 -8.56
CA GLN A 62 -17.62 9.07 -9.34
C GLN A 62 -16.80 8.12 -8.45
N PRO A 63 -17.14 6.83 -8.33
CA PRO A 63 -16.47 5.93 -7.39
C PRO A 63 -15.05 5.59 -7.83
N VAL A 64 -14.09 5.76 -6.93
CA VAL A 64 -12.68 5.44 -7.12
C VAL A 64 -12.21 4.55 -5.99
N LEU A 65 -11.68 3.39 -6.31
CA LEU A 65 -11.09 2.46 -5.36
C LEU A 65 -9.59 2.70 -5.26
N VAL A 66 -9.09 3.02 -4.06
CA VAL A 66 -7.67 3.31 -3.81
C VAL A 66 -7.09 2.27 -2.86
N LEU A 67 -6.11 1.49 -3.34
CA LEU A 67 -5.60 0.30 -2.67
C LEU A 67 -4.18 0.48 -2.14
N HIS A 68 -3.98 0.21 -0.86
CA HIS A 68 -2.69 0.34 -0.18
C HIS A 68 -1.75 -0.83 -0.44
N GLY A 69 -0.46 -0.66 -0.14
CA GLY A 69 0.56 -1.70 -0.19
C GLY A 69 0.59 -2.61 1.05
N THR A 70 1.42 -3.66 1.01
CA THR A 70 1.65 -4.59 2.13
C THR A 70 2.00 -3.85 3.42
N GLY A 71 1.36 -4.21 4.53
CA GLY A 71 1.54 -3.58 5.84
C GLY A 71 0.91 -2.19 5.98
N GLY A 72 0.22 -1.70 4.94
CA GLY A 72 -0.49 -0.42 4.97
C GLY A 72 -1.94 -0.54 5.45
N SER A 73 -2.68 0.58 5.29
CA SER A 73 -4.10 0.69 5.57
C SER A 73 -4.74 1.75 4.67
N GLY A 74 -6.06 1.79 4.58
CA GLY A 74 -6.79 2.85 3.88
C GLY A 74 -6.47 4.23 4.46
N THR A 75 -6.42 4.36 5.80
CA THR A 75 -6.04 5.62 6.46
C THR A 75 -4.59 6.01 6.20
N GLY A 76 -3.68 5.07 5.98
CA GLY A 76 -2.29 5.35 5.60
C GLY A 76 -2.16 6.11 4.27
N LEU A 77 -3.13 5.94 3.38
CA LEU A 77 -3.20 6.69 2.11
C LEU A 77 -3.62 8.16 2.28
N LEU A 78 -4.07 8.56 3.48
CA LEU A 78 -4.39 9.97 3.79
C LEU A 78 -3.13 10.81 4.09
N ALA A 79 -1.95 10.23 3.98
CA ALA A 79 -0.68 10.93 4.19
C ALA A 79 -0.55 12.18 3.30
N PRO A 80 0.07 13.28 3.79
CA PRO A 80 0.22 14.54 3.04
C PRO A 80 0.88 14.37 1.66
N GLY A 81 1.85 13.45 1.54
CA GLY A 81 2.53 13.17 0.26
C GLY A 81 1.68 12.40 -0.76
N PHE A 82 0.54 11.86 -0.35
CA PHE A 82 -0.41 11.17 -1.22
C PHE A 82 -1.73 11.93 -1.30
N ALA A 83 -2.60 11.84 -0.31
CA ALA A 83 -3.91 12.51 -0.32
C ALA A 83 -3.81 14.03 -0.42
N GLY A 84 -2.84 14.66 0.26
CA GLY A 84 -2.62 16.11 0.19
C GLY A 84 -2.24 16.63 -1.21
N VAL A 85 -1.79 15.73 -2.10
CA VAL A 85 -1.44 16.06 -3.50
C VAL A 85 -2.54 15.65 -4.48
N LEU A 86 -3.49 14.79 -4.06
CA LEU A 86 -4.45 14.17 -4.98
C LEU A 86 -5.91 14.56 -4.72
N PHE A 87 -6.33 14.79 -3.47
CA PHE A 87 -7.74 14.81 -3.08
C PHE A 87 -8.34 16.21 -2.93
N GLY A 88 -7.50 17.25 -2.90
CA GLY A 88 -7.94 18.64 -2.77
C GLY A 88 -8.59 19.22 -4.03
N PRO A 89 -9.17 20.41 -3.94
CA PRO A 89 -9.84 21.08 -5.05
C PRO A 89 -8.94 21.22 -6.29
N GLY A 90 -9.43 20.77 -7.44
CA GLY A 90 -8.72 20.84 -8.73
C GLY A 90 -7.58 19.82 -8.89
N GLN A 91 -7.29 19.01 -7.88
CA GLN A 91 -6.31 17.91 -7.96
C GLN A 91 -6.87 16.72 -8.76
N ALA A 92 -6.00 15.76 -9.09
CA ALA A 92 -6.34 14.65 -9.98
C ALA A 92 -7.52 13.80 -9.50
N LEU A 93 -7.64 13.62 -8.19
CA LEU A 93 -8.72 12.87 -7.52
C LEU A 93 -9.51 13.78 -6.56
N ASP A 94 -9.85 14.99 -7.03
CA ASP A 94 -10.63 15.99 -6.28
C ASP A 94 -11.89 15.36 -5.65
N ALA A 95 -11.93 15.34 -4.31
CA ALA A 95 -13.00 14.72 -3.53
C ALA A 95 -14.37 15.44 -3.65
N ALA A 96 -14.43 16.60 -4.30
CA ALA A 96 -15.70 17.24 -4.69
C ALA A 96 -16.34 16.55 -5.91
N ARG A 97 -15.55 15.79 -6.70
CA ARG A 97 -15.97 15.09 -7.92
C ARG A 97 -16.01 13.58 -7.76
N TYR A 98 -15.11 13.04 -6.93
CA TYR A 98 -14.92 11.62 -6.74
C TYR A 98 -15.39 11.16 -5.37
N PHE A 99 -15.93 9.96 -5.33
CA PHE A 99 -16.16 9.20 -4.12
C PHE A 99 -14.99 8.22 -3.93
N LEU A 100 -14.04 8.61 -3.09
CA LEU A 100 -12.81 7.87 -2.86
C LEU A 100 -13.05 6.79 -1.80
N ILE A 101 -12.81 5.54 -2.14
CA ILE A 101 -13.01 4.35 -1.30
C ILE A 101 -11.63 3.76 -1.02
N LEU A 102 -11.21 3.79 0.24
CA LEU A 102 -9.90 3.35 0.70
C LEU A 102 -10.08 2.19 1.71
N PRO A 103 -10.25 0.95 1.24
CA PRO A 103 -10.40 -0.19 2.15
C PRO A 103 -9.07 -0.53 2.82
N ASP A 104 -9.16 -1.02 4.06
CA ASP A 104 -8.12 -1.87 4.61
C ASP A 104 -8.24 -3.24 3.94
N SER A 105 -7.18 -3.71 3.33
CA SER A 105 -7.18 -5.02 2.69
C SER A 105 -7.41 -6.14 3.70
N LEU A 106 -8.03 -7.24 3.28
CA LEU A 106 -8.09 -8.46 4.07
C LEU A 106 -6.69 -8.81 4.59
N GLY A 107 -6.58 -9.05 5.89
CA GLY A 107 -5.32 -9.31 6.57
C GLY A 107 -4.53 -8.07 7.00
N ALA A 108 -5.08 -6.85 6.86
CA ALA A 108 -4.40 -5.60 7.19
C ALA A 108 -5.31 -4.59 7.91
N GLY A 109 -4.70 -3.59 8.52
CA GLY A 109 -5.38 -2.49 9.17
C GLY A 109 -6.39 -2.94 10.21
N GLN A 110 -7.64 -2.49 10.07
CA GLN A 110 -8.76 -2.89 10.92
C GLN A 110 -9.65 -3.96 10.26
N SER A 111 -9.35 -4.43 9.03
CA SER A 111 -10.01 -5.59 8.44
C SER A 111 -9.61 -6.88 9.15
N ALA A 112 -10.43 -7.93 9.00
CA ALA A 112 -10.18 -9.23 9.59
C ALA A 112 -8.77 -9.75 9.24
N LYS A 113 -8.04 -10.20 10.24
CA LYS A 113 -6.64 -10.63 10.14
C LYS A 113 -6.28 -11.65 11.22
N PRO A 114 -5.18 -12.40 11.10
CA PRO A 114 -4.74 -13.40 12.08
C PRO A 114 -4.70 -12.87 13.51
N SER A 115 -4.17 -11.68 13.75
CA SER A 115 -4.00 -11.10 15.09
C SER A 115 -5.33 -10.73 15.77
N ASP A 116 -6.47 -10.78 15.09
CA ASP A 116 -7.80 -10.54 15.68
C ASP A 116 -8.33 -11.72 16.53
N GLY A 117 -7.48 -12.71 16.85
CA GLY A 117 -7.78 -13.79 17.80
C GLY A 117 -7.68 -15.20 17.22
N LEU A 118 -7.73 -15.39 15.89
CA LEU A 118 -7.57 -16.71 15.28
C LEU A 118 -6.10 -17.14 15.16
N GLY A 119 -5.16 -16.20 15.19
CA GLY A 119 -3.74 -16.48 15.09
C GLY A 119 -3.40 -17.38 13.90
N PRO A 120 -2.70 -18.52 14.14
CA PRO A 120 -2.33 -19.46 13.09
C PRO A 120 -3.51 -20.21 12.46
N HIS A 121 -4.71 -20.09 13.02
CA HIS A 121 -5.94 -20.72 12.51
C HIS A 121 -6.76 -19.78 11.59
N PHE A 122 -6.29 -18.57 11.37
CA PHE A 122 -6.92 -17.68 10.39
C PHE A 122 -6.84 -18.30 8.98
N PRO A 123 -7.92 -18.29 8.18
CA PRO A 123 -7.91 -18.86 6.84
C PRO A 123 -6.72 -18.35 6.01
N ARG A 124 -6.10 -19.24 5.24
CA ARG A 124 -5.13 -18.80 4.24
C ARG A 124 -5.87 -18.08 3.13
N TYR A 125 -5.36 -16.93 2.73
CA TYR A 125 -5.94 -16.15 1.65
C TYR A 125 -4.90 -15.81 0.59
N THR A 126 -5.37 -15.51 -0.61
CA THR A 126 -4.58 -15.07 -1.75
C THR A 126 -4.97 -13.64 -2.15
N TYR A 127 -4.25 -13.07 -3.08
CA TYR A 127 -4.64 -11.78 -3.68
C TYR A 127 -5.98 -11.88 -4.45
N THR A 128 -6.34 -13.06 -4.95
CA THR A 128 -7.67 -13.28 -5.54
C THR A 128 -8.76 -13.19 -4.48
N ASP A 129 -8.56 -13.75 -3.29
CA ASP A 129 -9.51 -13.58 -2.16
C ASP A 129 -9.63 -12.11 -1.74
N MET A 130 -8.49 -11.38 -1.71
CA MET A 130 -8.52 -9.93 -1.41
C MET A 130 -9.37 -9.15 -2.41
N VAL A 131 -9.19 -9.41 -3.71
CA VAL A 131 -9.93 -8.73 -4.78
C VAL A 131 -11.42 -9.11 -4.73
N GLN A 132 -11.75 -10.38 -4.44
CA GLN A 132 -13.14 -10.81 -4.22
C GLN A 132 -13.77 -10.09 -3.01
N ALA A 133 -13.04 -9.95 -1.91
CA ALA A 133 -13.50 -9.24 -0.72
C ALA A 133 -13.72 -7.74 -1.02
N GLN A 134 -12.81 -7.10 -1.74
CA GLN A 134 -12.94 -5.71 -2.20
C GLN A 134 -14.16 -5.54 -3.13
N TYR A 135 -14.38 -6.45 -4.06
CA TYR A 135 -15.53 -6.43 -4.96
C TYR A 135 -16.85 -6.50 -4.18
N ARG A 136 -16.96 -7.42 -3.22
CA ARG A 136 -18.14 -7.55 -2.37
C ARG A 136 -18.36 -6.34 -1.46
N LEU A 137 -17.27 -5.76 -0.90
CA LEU A 137 -17.36 -4.50 -0.15
C LEU A 137 -17.96 -3.39 -1.03
N VAL A 138 -17.45 -3.22 -2.22
CA VAL A 138 -17.87 -2.17 -3.16
C VAL A 138 -19.32 -2.37 -3.59
N THR A 139 -19.72 -3.60 -3.92
CA THR A 139 -21.05 -3.89 -4.46
C THR A 139 -22.13 -4.07 -3.38
N GLU A 140 -21.83 -4.83 -2.33
CA GLU A 140 -22.84 -5.22 -1.32
C GLU A 140 -22.99 -4.17 -0.21
N CYS A 141 -21.88 -3.57 0.26
CA CYS A 141 -21.92 -2.60 1.35
C CYS A 141 -22.07 -1.15 0.88
N LEU A 142 -21.44 -0.80 -0.25
CA LEU A 142 -21.47 0.57 -0.79
C LEU A 142 -22.48 0.75 -1.94
N GLY A 143 -23.04 -0.34 -2.48
CA GLY A 143 -24.02 -0.30 -3.58
C GLY A 143 -23.45 0.19 -4.92
N VAL A 144 -22.11 0.25 -5.05
CA VAL A 144 -21.44 0.71 -6.27
C VAL A 144 -21.49 -0.38 -7.33
N GLN A 145 -22.01 -0.05 -8.51
CA GLN A 145 -22.20 -1.00 -9.61
C GLN A 145 -21.13 -0.86 -10.71
N HIS A 146 -20.31 0.19 -10.64
CA HIS A 146 -19.25 0.46 -11.59
C HIS A 146 -18.22 1.41 -10.98
N LEU A 147 -16.93 1.20 -11.23
CA LEU A 147 -15.84 2.04 -10.76
C LEU A 147 -15.28 2.90 -11.89
N ARG A 148 -15.11 4.18 -11.65
CA ARG A 148 -14.37 5.07 -12.55
C ARG A 148 -12.89 4.71 -12.61
N LEU A 149 -12.32 4.31 -11.47
CA LEU A 149 -10.89 4.02 -11.34
C LEU A 149 -10.63 3.01 -10.24
N VAL A 150 -9.70 2.08 -10.48
CA VAL A 150 -8.96 1.36 -9.43
C VAL A 150 -7.50 1.80 -9.49
N LEU A 151 -7.03 2.44 -8.42
CA LEU A 151 -5.65 2.87 -8.25
C LEU A 151 -5.04 2.11 -7.09
N GLY A 152 -3.87 1.53 -7.28
CA GLY A 152 -3.25 0.74 -6.22
C GLY A 152 -1.74 0.77 -6.23
N ASN A 153 -1.14 0.72 -5.03
CA ASN A 153 0.30 0.73 -4.84
C ASN A 153 0.82 -0.61 -4.35
N SER A 154 1.86 -1.16 -4.96
CA SER A 154 2.52 -2.42 -4.55
C SER A 154 1.52 -3.61 -4.54
N MET A 155 1.18 -4.17 -3.37
CA MET A 155 0.11 -5.14 -3.21
C MET A 155 -1.21 -4.64 -3.81
N GLY A 156 -1.58 -3.38 -3.55
CA GLY A 156 -2.74 -2.75 -4.17
C GLY A 156 -2.63 -2.61 -5.68
N GLY A 157 -1.41 -2.41 -6.21
CA GLY A 157 -1.15 -2.41 -7.65
C GLY A 157 -1.32 -3.80 -8.27
N MET A 158 -0.86 -4.84 -7.59
CA MET A 158 -1.11 -6.23 -7.99
C MET A 158 -2.61 -6.57 -7.93
N ASN A 159 -3.32 -6.08 -6.91
CA ASN A 159 -4.77 -6.23 -6.85
C ASN A 159 -5.47 -5.45 -7.98
N ALA A 160 -4.99 -4.25 -8.36
CA ALA A 160 -5.55 -3.51 -9.50
C ALA A 160 -5.41 -4.27 -10.83
N TRP A 161 -4.30 -4.96 -11.06
CA TRP A 161 -4.15 -5.87 -12.19
C TRP A 161 -5.20 -7.00 -12.16
N LEU A 162 -5.39 -7.63 -11.00
CA LEU A 162 -6.40 -8.68 -10.82
C LEU A 162 -7.83 -8.14 -10.99
N TRP A 163 -8.12 -6.92 -10.57
CA TRP A 163 -9.40 -6.27 -10.84
C TRP A 163 -9.68 -6.21 -12.34
N GLY A 164 -8.72 -5.75 -13.13
CA GLY A 164 -8.85 -5.66 -14.59
C GLY A 164 -9.05 -7.00 -15.27
N THR A 165 -8.37 -8.06 -14.80
CA THR A 165 -8.45 -9.39 -15.40
C THR A 165 -9.66 -10.20 -14.92
N THR A 166 -10.17 -9.92 -13.71
CA THR A 166 -11.30 -10.66 -13.11
C THR A 166 -12.65 -10.00 -13.39
N TYR A 167 -12.69 -8.66 -13.38
CA TYR A 167 -13.93 -7.87 -13.58
C TYR A 167 -13.78 -6.85 -14.72
N PRO A 168 -13.46 -7.28 -15.96
CA PRO A 168 -13.06 -6.37 -17.04
C PRO A 168 -14.10 -5.32 -17.42
N GLY A 169 -15.40 -5.59 -17.21
CA GLY A 169 -16.48 -4.63 -17.50
C GLY A 169 -16.90 -3.76 -16.32
N PHE A 170 -16.25 -3.86 -15.17
CA PHE A 170 -16.64 -3.16 -13.94
C PHE A 170 -15.88 -1.85 -13.70
N VAL A 171 -14.81 -1.57 -14.46
CA VAL A 171 -13.88 -0.46 -14.21
C VAL A 171 -13.54 0.25 -15.51
N ASP A 172 -13.61 1.59 -15.55
CA ASP A 172 -13.18 2.39 -16.70
C ASP A 172 -11.66 2.46 -16.83
N ALA A 173 -10.95 2.57 -15.70
CA ALA A 173 -9.51 2.77 -15.69
C ALA A 173 -8.80 2.04 -14.54
N LEU A 174 -7.56 1.64 -14.80
CA LEU A 174 -6.65 1.03 -13.82
C LEU A 174 -5.36 1.83 -13.72
N VAL A 175 -4.89 2.09 -12.50
CA VAL A 175 -3.56 2.67 -12.25
C VAL A 175 -2.80 1.77 -11.27
N PRO A 176 -2.26 0.64 -11.77
CA PRO A 176 -1.40 -0.24 -10.97
C PRO A 176 0.00 0.38 -10.85
N MET A 177 0.45 0.61 -9.61
CA MET A 177 1.73 1.25 -9.32
C MET A 177 2.66 0.33 -8.53
N ALA A 178 3.98 0.49 -8.73
CA ALA A 178 5.02 -0.32 -8.08
C ALA A 178 4.70 -1.82 -8.13
N SER A 179 4.27 -2.31 -9.28
CA SER A 179 3.80 -3.69 -9.46
C SER A 179 4.01 -4.16 -10.89
N GLN A 180 3.99 -5.47 -11.08
CA GLN A 180 4.02 -6.13 -12.40
C GLN A 180 2.84 -7.09 -12.48
N PRO A 181 2.23 -7.27 -13.66
CA PRO A 181 1.17 -8.28 -13.83
C PRO A 181 1.72 -9.72 -13.88
N SER A 182 3.02 -9.90 -14.14
CA SER A 182 3.68 -11.20 -14.19
C SER A 182 3.62 -11.93 -12.85
N ALA A 183 3.74 -13.25 -12.90
CA ALA A 183 3.80 -14.12 -11.73
C ALA A 183 4.80 -13.65 -10.67
N MET A 184 4.43 -13.79 -9.40
CA MET A 184 5.31 -13.49 -8.27
C MET A 184 6.53 -14.40 -8.31
N ALA A 185 7.71 -13.82 -8.51
CA ALA A 185 8.93 -14.58 -8.71
C ALA A 185 10.19 -13.80 -8.31
N SER A 186 11.36 -14.40 -8.58
CA SER A 186 12.68 -13.78 -8.51
C SER A 186 12.94 -13.08 -7.17
N ARG A 187 13.69 -11.97 -7.19
CA ARG A 187 14.11 -11.23 -5.99
C ARG A 187 12.92 -10.87 -5.07
N ASN A 188 11.80 -10.44 -5.62
CA ASN A 188 10.62 -10.06 -4.83
C ASN A 188 10.08 -11.26 -4.02
N TRP A 189 9.92 -12.43 -4.64
CA TRP A 189 9.50 -13.63 -3.93
C TRP A 189 10.57 -14.17 -3.00
N MET A 190 11.84 -14.19 -3.44
CA MET A 190 12.96 -14.64 -2.59
C MET A 190 13.03 -13.86 -1.28
N MET A 191 12.88 -12.54 -1.33
CA MET A 191 12.85 -11.70 -0.12
C MET A 191 11.65 -12.04 0.77
N ARG A 192 10.43 -12.13 0.20
CA ARG A 192 9.22 -12.50 0.97
C ARG A 192 9.40 -13.87 1.62
N ARG A 193 9.87 -14.86 0.86
CA ARG A 193 10.10 -16.20 1.38
C ARG A 193 11.13 -16.23 2.51
N ALA A 194 12.24 -15.50 2.37
CA ALA A 194 13.27 -15.41 3.40
C ALA A 194 12.72 -14.75 4.69
N MET A 195 11.93 -13.67 4.57
CA MET A 195 11.30 -13.00 5.71
C MET A 195 10.27 -13.90 6.41
N ILE A 196 9.44 -14.62 5.66
CA ILE A 196 8.49 -15.60 6.21
C ILE A 196 9.25 -16.68 7.01
N GLU A 197 10.33 -17.21 6.45
CA GLU A 197 11.11 -18.26 7.13
C GLU A 197 11.87 -17.70 8.35
N ALA A 198 12.39 -16.48 8.28
CA ALA A 198 13.04 -15.87 9.43
C ALA A 198 12.09 -15.75 10.64
N ILE A 199 10.79 -15.48 10.40
CA ILE A 199 9.78 -15.46 11.46
C ILE A 199 9.45 -16.90 11.88
N ARG A 200 9.18 -17.81 10.92
CA ARG A 200 8.74 -19.20 11.24
C ARG A 200 9.79 -20.03 11.97
N GLN A 201 11.07 -19.75 11.72
CA GLN A 201 12.19 -20.47 12.37
C GLN A 201 12.59 -19.84 13.71
N ASP A 202 12.05 -18.69 14.07
CA ASP A 202 12.26 -18.12 15.40
C ASP A 202 11.59 -19.01 16.45
N PRO A 203 12.34 -19.55 17.45
CA PRO A 203 11.74 -20.40 18.48
C PRO A 203 10.59 -19.71 19.26
N ALA A 204 10.62 -18.37 19.38
CA ALA A 204 9.57 -17.61 20.02
C ALA A 204 8.28 -17.51 19.20
N TYR A 205 8.30 -17.82 17.89
CA TYR A 205 7.12 -17.83 17.04
C TYR A 205 6.13 -18.95 17.38
N GLN A 206 6.61 -20.09 17.87
CA GLN A 206 5.80 -21.24 18.33
C GLN A 206 4.71 -21.65 17.32
N GLY A 207 5.04 -21.69 16.04
CA GLY A 207 4.07 -22.03 14.98
C GLY A 207 2.94 -21.02 14.80
N GLY A 208 3.09 -19.80 15.32
CA GLY A 208 2.09 -18.73 15.29
C GLY A 208 1.25 -18.59 16.56
N ALA A 209 1.54 -19.42 17.60
CA ALA A 209 0.83 -19.38 18.89
C ALA A 209 1.59 -18.62 20.00
N TYR A 210 2.41 -17.64 19.61
CA TYR A 210 3.21 -16.82 20.53
C TYR A 210 2.37 -15.90 21.42
N LEU A 211 2.88 -15.62 22.63
CA LEU A 211 2.29 -14.64 23.55
C LEU A 211 2.92 -13.25 23.43
N ALA A 212 4.14 -13.18 22.89
CA ALA A 212 4.86 -11.94 22.61
C ALA A 212 5.47 -12.03 21.22
N GLN A 213 5.60 -10.90 20.53
CA GLN A 213 6.14 -10.86 19.18
C GLN A 213 7.54 -11.50 19.12
N PRO A 214 7.79 -12.39 18.15
CA PRO A 214 9.09 -13.02 17.99
C PRO A 214 10.18 -11.96 17.71
N PRO A 215 11.35 -12.04 18.35
CA PRO A 215 12.44 -11.07 18.18
C PRO A 215 12.89 -10.87 16.74
N SER A 216 12.85 -11.92 15.93
CA SER A 216 13.18 -11.88 14.50
C SER A 216 12.36 -10.85 13.72
N LEU A 217 11.13 -10.55 14.16
CA LEU A 217 10.25 -9.62 13.50
C LEU A 217 10.88 -8.22 13.34
N ARG A 218 11.69 -7.76 14.27
CA ARG A 218 12.39 -6.45 14.17
C ARG A 218 13.38 -6.45 13.02
N LEU A 219 14.24 -7.47 12.92
CA LEU A 219 15.20 -7.58 11.83
C LEU A 219 14.50 -7.73 10.48
N VAL A 220 13.43 -8.51 10.43
CA VAL A 220 12.61 -8.69 9.22
C VAL A 220 12.02 -7.35 8.76
N ASN A 221 11.56 -6.49 9.66
CA ASN A 221 11.08 -5.15 9.31
C ASN A 221 12.20 -4.25 8.76
N VAL A 222 13.41 -4.32 9.31
CA VAL A 222 14.58 -3.59 8.76
C VAL A 222 14.87 -4.04 7.33
N LEU A 223 14.94 -5.36 7.09
CA LEU A 223 15.19 -5.92 5.76
C LEU A 223 14.08 -5.54 4.77
N PHE A 224 12.83 -5.59 5.22
CA PHE A 224 11.69 -5.14 4.42
C PHE A 224 11.80 -3.64 4.07
N GLY A 225 12.14 -2.80 5.06
CA GLY A 225 12.33 -1.36 4.89
C GLY A 225 13.42 -1.03 3.88
N ILE A 226 14.61 -1.64 4.02
CA ILE A 226 15.75 -1.44 3.11
C ILE A 226 15.37 -1.82 1.67
N GLY A 227 14.73 -2.97 1.48
CA GLY A 227 14.34 -3.45 0.16
C GLY A 227 13.08 -2.81 -0.42
N THR A 228 12.37 -1.96 0.34
CA THR A 228 11.10 -1.36 -0.08
C THR A 228 11.20 0.15 -0.21
N SER A 229 11.92 0.81 0.69
CA SER A 229 11.99 2.27 0.76
C SER A 229 13.44 2.72 0.58
N GLY A 230 13.66 3.77 -0.20
CA GLY A 230 14.98 4.36 -0.35
C GLY A 230 15.42 4.42 -1.81
N GLY A 231 15.73 3.33 -2.43
CA GLY A 231 16.45 3.32 -3.71
C GLY A 231 17.92 3.66 -3.55
N THR A 232 18.75 3.23 -4.51
CA THR A 232 20.22 3.29 -4.40
C THR A 232 20.74 4.71 -4.18
N LEU A 233 20.26 5.68 -4.94
CA LEU A 233 20.72 7.08 -4.84
C LEU A 233 20.26 7.75 -3.54
N ALA A 234 19.03 7.48 -3.10
CA ALA A 234 18.50 8.02 -1.85
C ALA A 234 19.23 7.44 -0.64
N TRP A 235 19.49 6.12 -0.62
CA TRP A 235 20.29 5.51 0.46
C TRP A 235 21.72 6.04 0.50
N GLN A 236 22.37 6.20 -0.67
CA GLN A 236 23.71 6.79 -0.73
C GLN A 236 23.74 8.24 -0.23
N ALA A 237 22.70 9.03 -0.50
CA ALA A 237 22.57 10.39 -0.01
C ALA A 237 22.36 10.48 1.51
N GLN A 238 21.61 9.52 2.08
CA GLN A 238 21.29 9.48 3.52
C GLN A 238 22.39 8.83 4.37
N ALA A 239 23.12 7.87 3.83
CA ALA A 239 24.09 7.06 4.55
C ALA A 239 25.34 6.83 3.67
N SER A 240 26.09 7.91 3.40
CA SER A 240 27.31 7.87 2.60
C SER A 240 28.51 7.28 3.34
N THR A 241 28.41 7.04 4.65
CA THR A 241 29.43 6.40 5.49
C THR A 241 28.82 5.24 6.29
N SER A 242 29.66 4.27 6.73
CA SER A 242 29.21 3.18 7.59
C SER A 242 28.57 3.68 8.89
N ALA A 243 29.11 4.71 9.52
CA ALA A 243 28.55 5.28 10.75
C ALA A 243 27.13 5.86 10.54
N GLN A 244 26.87 6.46 9.39
CA GLN A 244 25.52 6.93 9.05
C GLN A 244 24.57 5.76 8.77
N ALA A 245 25.06 4.72 8.08
CA ALA A 245 24.27 3.51 7.84
C ALA A 245 23.93 2.78 9.14
N ASP A 246 24.91 2.65 10.06
CA ASP A 246 24.69 2.07 11.40
C ASP A 246 23.61 2.84 12.14
N ALA A 247 23.66 4.17 12.20
CA ALA A 247 22.67 5.00 12.87
C ALA A 247 21.24 4.85 12.27
N LEU A 248 21.13 4.68 10.95
CA LEU A 248 19.84 4.40 10.30
C LEU A 248 19.29 3.03 10.70
N VAL A 249 20.13 2.00 10.65
CA VAL A 249 19.73 0.63 11.03
C VAL A 249 19.36 0.57 12.50
N ASP A 250 20.13 1.22 13.40
CA ASP A 250 19.81 1.32 14.82
C ASP A 250 18.44 1.98 15.05
N THR A 251 18.14 3.06 14.31
CA THR A 251 16.84 3.73 14.35
C THR A 251 15.70 2.80 13.91
N MET A 252 15.91 2.04 12.83
CA MET A 252 14.92 1.07 12.33
C MET A 252 14.71 -0.08 13.33
N LEU A 253 15.77 -0.57 13.96
CA LEU A 253 15.72 -1.65 14.95
C LEU A 253 15.05 -1.20 16.27
N ALA A 254 15.20 0.07 16.63
CA ALA A 254 14.54 0.64 17.83
C ALA A 254 13.03 0.85 17.63
N ALA A 255 12.58 0.99 16.37
CA ALA A 255 11.16 1.17 16.07
C ALA A 255 10.34 -0.08 16.41
N ALA A 256 9.13 0.13 16.94
CA ALA A 256 8.19 -0.96 17.11
C ALA A 256 7.76 -1.53 15.75
N PRO A 257 7.66 -2.86 15.61
CA PRO A 257 7.12 -3.45 14.39
C PRO A 257 5.70 -2.91 14.11
N PRO A 258 5.39 -2.48 12.87
CA PRO A 258 4.10 -1.87 12.55
C PRO A 258 2.95 -2.87 12.45
N ALA A 259 3.23 -4.19 12.41
CA ALA A 259 2.22 -5.23 12.36
C ALA A 259 2.66 -6.48 13.13
N ASP A 260 1.70 -7.34 13.44
CA ASP A 260 1.87 -8.63 14.08
C ASP A 260 2.61 -9.62 13.16
N ALA A 261 3.34 -10.57 13.73
CA ALA A 261 4.13 -11.54 12.97
C ALA A 261 3.25 -12.45 12.09
N ASN A 262 2.10 -12.92 12.61
CA ASN A 262 1.17 -13.73 11.81
C ASN A 262 0.59 -12.89 10.66
N ASP A 263 0.21 -11.64 10.91
CA ASP A 263 -0.35 -10.76 9.87
C ASP A 263 0.64 -10.60 8.72
N TYR A 264 1.93 -10.39 9.00
CA TYR A 264 2.96 -10.31 7.98
C TYR A 264 3.18 -11.62 7.23
N VAL A 265 3.26 -12.74 7.95
CA VAL A 265 3.43 -14.07 7.32
C VAL A 265 2.29 -14.35 6.36
N TRP A 266 1.03 -14.06 6.74
CA TRP A 266 -0.14 -14.23 5.88
C TRP A 266 -0.14 -13.28 4.68
N GLN A 267 0.13 -11.99 4.89
CA GLN A 267 0.15 -11.01 3.80
C GLN A 267 1.23 -11.29 2.76
N TRP A 268 2.44 -11.69 3.18
CA TRP A 268 3.49 -12.04 2.22
C TRP A 268 3.20 -13.35 1.51
N ASP A 269 2.70 -14.35 2.21
CA ASP A 269 2.35 -15.66 1.63
C ASP A 269 1.18 -15.56 0.64
N ALA A 270 0.22 -14.64 0.89
CA ALA A 270 -0.93 -14.38 0.01
C ALA A 270 -0.55 -14.00 -1.43
N SER A 271 0.68 -13.53 -1.64
CA SER A 271 1.19 -13.19 -2.98
C SER A 271 1.83 -14.36 -3.72
N ARG A 272 2.01 -15.53 -3.10
CA ARG A 272 2.75 -16.69 -3.65
C ARG A 272 2.30 -17.05 -5.06
N ASP A 273 1.00 -17.18 -5.25
CA ASP A 273 0.38 -17.65 -6.48
C ASP A 273 -0.17 -16.50 -7.34
N TYR A 274 0.27 -15.27 -7.08
CA TYR A 274 -0.13 -14.12 -7.86
C TYR A 274 0.42 -14.23 -9.30
N ASP A 275 -0.49 -14.17 -10.26
CA ASP A 275 -0.19 -14.03 -11.69
C ASP A 275 -1.41 -13.45 -12.42
N ALA A 276 -1.33 -12.19 -12.84
CA ALA A 276 -2.38 -11.56 -13.64
C ALA A 276 -2.11 -11.65 -15.15
N ALA A 277 -0.90 -12.07 -15.53
CA ALA A 277 -0.47 -12.08 -16.94
C ALA A 277 -1.38 -12.90 -17.87
N PRO A 278 -1.97 -14.06 -17.47
CA PRO A 278 -2.85 -14.82 -18.36
C PRO A 278 -4.14 -14.09 -18.79
N GLY A 279 -4.46 -12.96 -18.14
CA GLY A 279 -5.70 -12.23 -18.39
C GLY A 279 -5.55 -10.86 -19.08
N LEU A 280 -4.34 -10.43 -19.42
CA LEU A 280 -4.05 -9.06 -19.84
C LEU A 280 -4.82 -8.60 -21.08
N GLU A 281 -4.98 -9.48 -22.06
CA GLU A 281 -5.71 -9.18 -23.31
C GLU A 281 -7.21 -8.98 -23.09
N ARG A 282 -7.75 -9.43 -21.96
CA ARG A 282 -9.16 -9.25 -21.61
C ARG A 282 -9.46 -7.95 -20.88
N ILE A 283 -8.44 -7.20 -20.49
CA ILE A 283 -8.62 -5.91 -19.80
C ILE A 283 -9.22 -4.91 -20.80
N THR A 284 -10.45 -4.48 -20.55
CA THR A 284 -11.15 -3.48 -21.37
C THR A 284 -10.92 -2.06 -20.88
N ALA A 285 -10.54 -1.91 -19.61
CA ALA A 285 -10.22 -0.62 -19.00
C ALA A 285 -8.99 0.02 -19.63
N ALA A 286 -8.93 1.35 -19.64
CA ALA A 286 -7.68 2.05 -19.92
C ALA A 286 -6.70 1.81 -18.77
N VAL A 287 -5.42 1.59 -19.06
CA VAL A 287 -4.39 1.28 -18.04
C VAL A 287 -3.26 2.29 -18.09
N LEU A 288 -2.93 2.90 -16.95
CA LEU A 288 -1.69 3.65 -16.73
C LEU A 288 -0.87 2.94 -15.66
N ALA A 289 0.10 2.12 -16.06
CA ALA A 289 1.02 1.49 -15.12
C ALA A 289 2.16 2.44 -14.76
N ILE A 290 2.47 2.57 -13.44
CA ILE A 290 3.49 3.50 -12.97
C ILE A 290 4.50 2.76 -12.09
N ASN A 291 5.77 2.74 -12.50
CA ASN A 291 6.86 2.16 -11.71
C ASN A 291 8.01 3.16 -11.59
N SER A 292 8.97 2.90 -10.70
CA SER A 292 10.19 3.67 -10.57
C SER A 292 11.38 2.91 -11.15
N GLU A 293 12.31 3.64 -11.76
CA GLU A 293 13.53 3.07 -12.35
C GLU A 293 14.41 2.37 -11.30
N ASP A 294 14.41 2.89 -10.08
CA ASP A 294 15.19 2.40 -8.95
C ASP A 294 14.41 1.41 -8.04
N ASP A 295 13.27 0.86 -8.51
CA ASP A 295 12.50 -0.15 -7.81
C ASP A 295 13.17 -1.53 -7.89
N GLU A 296 13.80 -1.97 -6.81
CA GLU A 296 14.48 -3.27 -6.75
C GLU A 296 13.51 -4.47 -6.69
N ARG A 297 12.22 -4.25 -6.40
CA ARG A 297 11.19 -5.30 -6.39
C ARG A 297 10.61 -5.57 -7.77
N ASN A 298 10.51 -4.52 -8.59
CA ASN A 298 10.01 -4.57 -9.96
C ASN A 298 11.03 -3.91 -10.92
N PRO A 299 12.26 -4.43 -11.01
CA PRO A 299 13.34 -3.76 -11.72
C PRO A 299 13.05 -3.70 -13.23
N PRO A 300 13.05 -2.50 -13.84
CA PRO A 300 12.75 -2.31 -15.26
C PRO A 300 13.70 -3.08 -16.19
N GLN A 301 14.94 -3.34 -15.73
CA GLN A 301 15.97 -4.06 -16.51
C GLN A 301 15.55 -5.48 -16.90
N THR A 302 14.53 -6.06 -16.24
CA THR A 302 13.99 -7.38 -16.62
C THR A 302 13.22 -7.36 -17.92
N GLY A 303 12.75 -6.20 -18.38
CA GLY A 303 11.90 -6.05 -19.55
C GLY A 303 10.49 -6.66 -19.39
N LEU A 304 10.17 -7.22 -18.21
CA LEU A 304 8.89 -7.89 -17.98
C LEU A 304 7.70 -6.95 -18.11
N MET A 305 7.81 -5.74 -17.53
CA MET A 305 6.73 -4.78 -17.60
C MET A 305 6.44 -4.33 -19.04
N GLN A 306 7.47 -4.04 -19.82
CA GLN A 306 7.32 -3.64 -21.24
C GLN A 306 6.69 -4.77 -22.05
N ARG A 307 7.15 -6.02 -21.86
CA ARG A 307 6.58 -7.20 -22.52
C ARG A 307 5.10 -7.37 -22.21
N ASP A 308 4.71 -7.25 -20.95
CA ASP A 308 3.35 -7.49 -20.50
C ASP A 308 2.43 -6.34 -20.87
N MET A 309 2.91 -5.08 -20.82
CA MET A 309 2.17 -3.90 -21.27
C MET A 309 1.83 -3.93 -22.76
N ALA A 310 2.67 -4.55 -23.59
CA ALA A 310 2.37 -4.74 -25.02
C ALA A 310 1.13 -5.64 -25.28
N ARG A 311 0.67 -6.36 -24.28
CA ARG A 311 -0.51 -7.24 -24.31
C ARG A 311 -1.78 -6.56 -23.78
N VAL A 312 -1.66 -5.38 -23.19
CA VAL A 312 -2.80 -4.62 -22.65
C VAL A 312 -3.35 -3.72 -23.74
N PRO A 313 -4.61 -3.89 -24.21
CA PRO A 313 -5.13 -3.18 -25.39
C PRO A 313 -5.07 -1.65 -25.27
N HIS A 314 -5.31 -1.10 -24.10
CA HIS A 314 -5.31 0.35 -23.84
C HIS A 314 -4.28 0.72 -22.76
N GLY A 315 -3.06 0.15 -22.87
CA GLY A 315 -2.01 0.28 -21.87
C GLY A 315 -1.06 1.44 -22.15
N GLN A 316 -0.75 2.17 -21.09
CA GLN A 316 0.33 3.17 -21.03
C GLN A 316 1.27 2.82 -19.88
N LEU A 317 2.57 3.02 -20.08
CA LEU A 317 3.60 2.78 -19.06
C LEU A 317 4.36 4.07 -18.76
N MET A 318 4.42 4.43 -17.49
CA MET A 318 5.28 5.49 -16.96
C MET A 318 6.35 4.88 -16.07
N ILE A 319 7.60 5.19 -16.35
CA ILE A 319 8.74 4.89 -15.47
C ILE A 319 9.27 6.21 -14.91
N ILE A 320 9.17 6.37 -13.59
CA ILE A 320 9.73 7.54 -12.90
C ILE A 320 11.24 7.36 -12.85
N ALA A 321 11.99 8.34 -13.38
CA ALA A 321 13.44 8.31 -13.37
C ALA A 321 14.00 8.30 -11.94
N GLY A 322 15.01 7.47 -11.69
CA GLY A 322 15.69 7.37 -10.40
C GLY A 322 16.44 8.64 -10.05
N SER A 323 16.34 9.08 -8.79
CA SER A 323 17.01 10.28 -8.28
C SER A 323 17.28 10.16 -6.77
N ALA A 324 17.94 11.15 -6.18
CA ALA A 324 18.09 11.22 -4.72
C ALA A 324 16.77 11.49 -3.97
N GLU A 325 15.71 11.91 -4.68
CA GLU A 325 14.39 12.15 -4.11
C GLU A 325 13.46 10.94 -4.23
N THR A 326 13.74 10.01 -5.16
CA THR A 326 12.98 8.77 -5.29
C THR A 326 13.26 7.83 -4.12
N ARG A 327 12.38 6.87 -3.90
CA ARG A 327 12.38 5.96 -2.75
C ARG A 327 12.31 4.51 -3.18
N GLY A 328 12.94 4.17 -4.32
CA GLY A 328 12.84 2.82 -4.86
C GLY A 328 11.39 2.39 -5.04
N HIS A 329 11.02 1.23 -4.51
CA HIS A 329 9.64 0.72 -4.52
C HIS A 329 8.64 1.67 -3.85
N GLY A 330 9.05 2.47 -2.86
CA GLY A 330 8.22 3.45 -2.16
C GLY A 330 7.97 4.75 -2.94
N THR A 331 8.60 4.97 -4.09
CA THR A 331 8.49 6.21 -4.88
C THR A 331 7.03 6.53 -5.25
N THR A 332 6.26 5.52 -5.62
CA THR A 332 4.86 5.68 -6.03
C THR A 332 3.93 6.07 -4.88
N GLY A 333 4.37 5.94 -3.62
CA GLY A 333 3.68 6.54 -2.47
C GLY A 333 3.79 8.06 -2.40
N LEU A 334 4.67 8.68 -3.19
CA LEU A 334 4.87 10.12 -3.28
C LEU A 334 4.20 10.65 -4.56
N ALA A 335 2.96 11.09 -4.45
CA ALA A 335 2.14 11.49 -5.60
C ALA A 335 2.73 12.66 -6.42
N LYS A 336 3.62 13.45 -5.83
CA LYS A 336 4.32 14.54 -6.54
C LYS A 336 5.01 14.10 -7.84
N PHE A 337 5.41 12.84 -7.96
CA PHE A 337 6.11 12.32 -9.12
C PHE A 337 5.20 11.92 -10.29
N TRP A 338 3.89 11.76 -10.04
CA TRP A 338 2.99 11.19 -11.05
C TRP A 338 1.56 11.81 -11.07
N ALA A 339 1.23 12.69 -10.12
CA ALA A 339 -0.12 13.28 -10.04
C ALA A 339 -0.54 13.99 -11.32
N GLU A 340 0.38 14.70 -11.98
CA GLU A 340 0.09 15.38 -13.25
C GLU A 340 -0.18 14.38 -14.40
N GLN A 341 0.60 13.30 -14.46
CA GLN A 341 0.35 12.25 -15.46
C GLN A 341 -0.99 11.56 -15.22
N LEU A 342 -1.36 11.31 -13.95
CA LEU A 342 -2.69 10.81 -13.61
C LEU A 342 -3.79 11.78 -14.06
N ARG A 343 -3.62 13.10 -13.82
CA ARG A 343 -4.59 14.12 -14.24
C ARG A 343 -4.79 14.12 -15.75
N VAL A 344 -3.71 14.07 -16.53
CA VAL A 344 -3.74 13.99 -18.00
C VAL A 344 -4.44 12.71 -18.45
N PHE A 345 -4.09 11.57 -17.87
CA PHE A 345 -4.69 10.27 -18.17
C PHE A 345 -6.20 10.27 -17.93
N LEU A 346 -6.66 10.73 -16.76
CA LEU A 346 -8.09 10.78 -16.41
C LEU A 346 -8.88 11.76 -17.29
N THR A 347 -8.26 12.86 -17.73
CA THR A 347 -8.89 13.82 -18.65
C THR A 347 -9.07 13.23 -20.07
N GLY A 348 -8.19 12.32 -20.47
CA GLY A 348 -8.27 11.63 -21.76
C GLY A 348 -9.26 10.46 -21.80
N LEU A 349 -9.81 10.04 -20.68
CA LEU A 349 -10.83 8.99 -20.61
C LEU A 349 -12.17 9.54 -21.10
N ARG A 350 -12.73 8.89 -22.10
CA ARG A 350 -14.06 9.22 -22.65
C ARG A 350 -15.20 8.74 -21.77
#